data_4e0d7782bd9fe8c4bfd10238cd2ab0af
#
_entry.id   4e0d7782bd9fe8c4bfd10238cd2ab0af
#
_cell.length_a   1.000
_cell.length_b   1.000
_cell.length_c   1.000
_cell.angle_alpha   90.00
_cell.angle_beta   90.00
_cell.angle_gamma   90.00
#
_symmetry.space_group_name_H-M   'P 1'
#
loop_
_entity.id
_entity.type
_entity.pdbx_description
1 polymer ?
#
loop_
_entity_poly.entity_id
_entity_poly.type
_entity_poly.pdbx_seq_one_letter_code
_entity_poly.pdbx_strand_id
1 'polypeptide(L)'
;MTYGLKRGVLMLSIMAFVLLSACVSQSSYDALQAQYQQAQQQNAALSAQVAADKAQICRLQGAIKYTVNSDLLFRPGDWQMAERGKQIIAGFAAKLAPTQQNKILVSGYTDNAPIGPALQRQGITSNEILSQKRAENVMEYVVSLGVKPDLVSAQGFGDSNPVASNDTAQGRAQNRRVELSLAGSSC
;
A
#
# COMPACT_ATOMS: atom_id res chain seq x y z
N MET A 1 87.03 22.33 3.90
CA MET A 1 86.14 21.95 2.76
C MET A 1 85.32 20.67 3.02
N THR A 2 84.99 20.29 4.24
CA THR A 2 84.30 19.01 4.60
C THR A 2 82.88 19.14 5.14
N TYR A 3 82.34 20.33 5.32
CA TYR A 3 81.00 20.57 5.86
C TYR A 3 79.88 20.56 4.80
N GLY A 4 80.20 20.78 3.52
CA GLY A 4 79.19 20.83 2.46
C GLY A 4 78.72 19.43 1.97
N LEU A 5 79.54 18.41 2.07
CA LEU A 5 79.22 17.07 1.59
C LEU A 5 78.27 16.30 2.49
N LYS A 6 78.35 16.49 3.80
CA LYS A 6 77.48 15.82 4.76
C LYS A 6 76.03 16.35 4.74
N ARG A 7 75.80 17.61 4.39
CA ARG A 7 74.46 18.18 4.23
C ARG A 7 73.75 17.69 2.99
N GLY A 8 74.49 17.49 1.89
CA GLY A 8 73.92 16.99 0.63
C GLY A 8 73.44 15.53 0.74
N VAL A 9 74.19 14.66 1.39
CA VAL A 9 73.81 13.25 1.59
C VAL A 9 72.61 13.13 2.56
N LEU A 10 72.53 13.96 3.59
CA LEU A 10 71.41 13.93 4.52
C LEU A 10 70.11 14.40 3.85
N MET A 11 70.16 15.42 2.99
CA MET A 11 68.99 15.91 2.24
C MET A 11 68.48 14.90 1.19
N LEU A 12 69.40 14.22 0.48
CA LEU A 12 69.03 13.18 -0.45
C LEU A 12 68.36 12.00 0.26
N SER A 13 68.83 11.60 1.44
CA SER A 13 68.24 10.51 2.21
C SER A 13 66.84 10.83 2.73
N ILE A 14 66.57 12.06 3.12
CA ILE A 14 65.25 12.52 3.59
C ILE A 14 64.29 12.54 2.40
N MET A 15 64.74 13.02 1.24
CA MET A 15 63.89 13.10 0.05
C MET A 15 63.52 11.69 -0.50
N ALA A 16 64.44 10.70 -0.43
CA ALA A 16 64.15 9.32 -0.78
C ALA A 16 63.15 8.65 0.20
N PHE A 17 63.17 8.99 1.49
CA PHE A 17 62.24 8.45 2.49
C PHE A 17 60.83 9.01 2.29
N VAL A 18 60.65 10.29 1.92
CA VAL A 18 59.36 10.91 1.65
C VAL A 18 58.73 10.31 0.38
N LEU A 19 59.50 9.97 -0.66
CA LEU A 19 58.98 9.34 -1.87
C LEU A 19 58.50 7.92 -1.62
N LEU A 20 59.16 7.15 -0.74
CA LEU A 20 58.76 5.79 -0.38
C LEU A 20 57.47 5.78 0.46
N SER A 21 57.24 6.75 1.34
CA SER A 21 55.99 6.87 2.10
C SER A 21 54.79 7.27 1.24
N ALA A 22 55.05 8.08 0.16
CA ALA A 22 53.99 8.44 -0.80
C ALA A 22 53.52 7.25 -1.65
N CYS A 23 54.40 6.29 -1.98
CA CYS A 23 54.04 5.09 -2.74
C CYS A 23 53.18 4.10 -1.89
N VAL A 24 53.44 4.01 -0.59
CA VAL A 24 52.59 3.15 0.31
C VAL A 24 51.19 3.75 0.47
N SER A 25 51.05 5.06 0.45
CA SER A 25 49.74 5.72 0.56
C SER A 25 48.86 5.56 -0.71
N GLN A 26 49.51 5.52 -1.89
CA GLN A 26 48.79 5.42 -3.17
C GLN A 26 48.06 4.07 -3.31
N SER A 27 48.70 2.97 -2.99
CA SER A 27 48.07 1.64 -3.07
C SER A 27 46.92 1.49 -2.09
N SER A 28 47.02 2.10 -0.91
CA SER A 28 45.92 2.12 0.07
C SER A 28 44.75 2.98 -0.41
N TYR A 29 45.02 4.08 -1.06
CA TYR A 29 44.02 4.95 -1.66
C TYR A 29 43.25 4.24 -2.78
N ASP A 30 43.97 3.59 -3.70
CA ASP A 30 43.39 2.85 -4.83
C ASP A 30 42.53 1.68 -4.34
N ALA A 31 42.97 0.95 -3.30
CA ALA A 31 42.17 -0.10 -2.68
C ALA A 31 40.87 0.42 -2.03
N LEU A 32 40.96 1.55 -1.34
CA LEU A 32 39.79 2.20 -0.73
C LEU A 32 38.81 2.70 -1.79
N GLN A 33 39.33 3.26 -2.88
CA GLN A 33 38.49 3.73 -3.99
C GLN A 33 37.78 2.57 -4.67
N ALA A 34 38.44 1.43 -4.86
CA ALA A 34 37.79 0.22 -5.39
C ALA A 34 36.69 -0.29 -4.47
N GLN A 35 36.94 -0.33 -3.16
CA GLN A 35 35.90 -0.70 -2.16
C GLN A 35 34.72 0.27 -2.18
N TYR A 36 34.96 1.57 -2.29
CA TYR A 36 33.91 2.57 -2.38
C TYR A 36 33.04 2.40 -3.64
N GLN A 37 33.66 2.17 -4.79
CA GLN A 37 32.94 1.88 -6.04
C GLN A 37 32.10 0.60 -5.93
N GLN A 38 32.66 -0.46 -5.34
CA GLN A 38 31.93 -1.69 -5.11
C GLN A 38 30.73 -1.49 -4.18
N ALA A 39 30.89 -0.74 -3.09
CA ALA A 39 29.80 -0.40 -2.17
C ALA A 39 28.72 0.45 -2.86
N GLN A 40 29.09 1.38 -3.73
CA GLN A 40 28.13 2.15 -4.53
C GLN A 40 27.32 1.25 -5.47
N GLN A 41 27.97 0.31 -6.15
CA GLN A 41 27.28 -0.65 -7.03
C GLN A 41 26.33 -1.55 -6.25
N GLN A 42 26.74 -2.03 -5.08
CA GLN A 42 25.88 -2.83 -4.19
C GLN A 42 24.68 -2.02 -3.70
N ASN A 43 24.89 -0.76 -3.30
CA ASN A 43 23.80 0.11 -2.89
C ASN A 43 22.80 0.40 -4.02
N ALA A 44 23.27 0.58 -5.23
CA ALA A 44 22.42 0.76 -6.40
C ALA A 44 21.59 -0.50 -6.69
N ALA A 45 22.22 -1.68 -6.64
CA ALA A 45 21.55 -2.96 -6.83
C ALA A 45 20.48 -3.23 -5.75
N LEU A 46 20.82 -3.00 -4.48
CA LEU A 46 19.88 -3.11 -3.36
C LEU A 46 18.70 -2.13 -3.48
N SER A 47 18.97 -0.91 -3.91
CA SER A 47 17.92 0.10 -4.13
C SER A 47 16.94 -0.33 -5.23
N ALA A 48 17.43 -0.91 -6.31
CA ALA A 48 16.63 -1.44 -7.39
C ALA A 48 15.78 -2.64 -6.92
N GLN A 49 16.37 -3.54 -6.13
CA GLN A 49 15.64 -4.68 -5.55
C GLN A 49 14.54 -4.24 -4.59
N VAL A 50 14.82 -3.30 -3.69
CA VAL A 50 13.81 -2.73 -2.78
C VAL A 50 12.66 -2.08 -3.55
N ALA A 51 12.95 -1.40 -4.66
CA ALA A 51 11.90 -0.82 -5.51
C ALA A 51 11.04 -1.89 -6.18
N ALA A 52 11.66 -2.98 -6.67
CA ALA A 52 10.94 -4.11 -7.26
C ALA A 52 10.07 -4.84 -6.24
N ASP A 53 10.59 -5.10 -5.05
CA ASP A 53 9.86 -5.76 -3.96
C ASP A 53 8.68 -4.91 -3.50
N LYS A 54 8.86 -3.59 -3.35
CA LYS A 54 7.75 -2.67 -3.07
C LYS A 54 6.67 -2.76 -4.13
N ALA A 55 7.01 -2.72 -5.41
CA ALA A 55 6.05 -2.82 -6.49
C ALA A 55 5.31 -4.17 -6.49
N GLN A 56 5.96 -5.25 -6.08
CA GLN A 56 5.33 -6.56 -5.94
C GLN A 56 4.39 -6.60 -4.73
N ILE A 57 4.81 -6.08 -3.58
CA ILE A 57 3.96 -5.95 -2.38
C ILE A 57 2.71 -5.16 -2.72
N CYS A 58 2.82 -4.04 -3.43
CA CYS A 58 1.69 -3.23 -3.87
C CYS A 58 0.70 -4.03 -4.74
N ARG A 59 1.20 -4.79 -5.70
CA ARG A 59 0.34 -5.64 -6.55
C ARG A 59 -0.39 -6.70 -5.73
N LEU A 60 0.28 -7.34 -4.78
CA LEU A 60 -0.30 -8.36 -3.92
C LEU A 60 -1.32 -7.76 -2.95
N GLN A 61 -1.06 -6.60 -2.39
CA GLN A 61 -2.00 -5.90 -1.50
C GLN A 61 -3.28 -5.49 -2.22
N GLY A 62 -3.17 -4.98 -3.46
CA GLY A 62 -4.33 -4.65 -4.29
C GLY A 62 -5.16 -5.89 -4.71
N ALA A 63 -4.56 -7.09 -4.67
CA ALA A 63 -5.26 -8.35 -4.93
C ALA A 63 -6.02 -8.90 -3.71
N ILE A 64 -5.71 -8.43 -2.49
CA ILE A 64 -6.41 -8.85 -1.27
C ILE A 64 -7.74 -8.09 -1.19
N LYS A 65 -8.81 -8.79 -1.58
CA LYS A 65 -10.16 -8.24 -1.60
C LYS A 65 -11.14 -9.23 -0.97
N TYR A 66 -11.91 -8.75 -0.01
CA TYR A 66 -13.01 -9.49 0.58
C TYR A 66 -14.32 -8.96 0.03
N THR A 67 -15.04 -9.80 -0.70
CA THR A 67 -16.31 -9.44 -1.35
C THR A 67 -17.48 -10.09 -0.61
N VAL A 68 -18.48 -9.30 -0.25
CA VAL A 68 -19.71 -9.76 0.39
C VAL A 68 -20.91 -9.29 -0.41
N ASN A 69 -21.86 -10.19 -0.64
CA ASN A 69 -23.12 -9.84 -1.28
C ASN A 69 -23.92 -8.89 -0.37
N SER A 70 -24.43 -7.80 -0.93
CA SER A 70 -25.21 -6.79 -0.18
C SER A 70 -26.48 -7.36 0.44
N ASP A 71 -27.10 -8.36 -0.16
CA ASP A 71 -28.31 -8.98 0.37
C ASP A 71 -28.06 -9.77 1.68
N LEU A 72 -26.81 -10.10 1.98
CA LEU A 72 -26.38 -10.68 3.25
C LEU A 72 -26.09 -9.62 4.31
N LEU A 73 -25.71 -8.42 3.89
CA LEU A 73 -25.32 -7.32 4.78
C LEU A 73 -26.51 -6.44 5.16
N PHE A 74 -27.39 -6.15 4.21
CA PHE A 74 -28.48 -5.18 4.36
C PHE A 74 -29.84 -5.84 4.20
N ARG A 75 -30.87 -5.22 4.77
CA ARG A 75 -32.25 -5.61 4.47
C ARG A 75 -32.61 -5.22 3.04
N PRO A 76 -33.55 -5.91 2.40
CA PRO A 76 -34.04 -5.53 1.07
C PRO A 76 -34.52 -4.06 1.08
N GLY A 77 -34.01 -3.25 0.14
CA GLY A 77 -34.36 -1.84 0.03
C GLY A 77 -33.84 -0.96 1.17
N ASP A 78 -32.77 -1.36 1.85
CA ASP A 78 -32.17 -0.62 2.95
C ASP A 78 -30.66 -0.41 2.73
N TRP A 79 -30.09 0.53 3.47
CA TRP A 79 -28.67 0.83 3.52
C TRP A 79 -28.06 0.59 4.91
N GLN A 80 -28.90 0.37 5.93
CA GLN A 80 -28.45 0.02 7.26
C GLN A 80 -28.20 -1.48 7.36
N MET A 81 -27.07 -1.85 7.97
CA MET A 81 -26.73 -3.27 8.12
C MET A 81 -27.76 -4.00 9.01
N ALA A 82 -28.16 -5.16 8.53
CA ALA A 82 -28.87 -6.14 9.33
C ALA A 82 -27.92 -6.79 10.36
N GLU A 83 -28.49 -7.37 11.43
CA GLU A 83 -27.68 -8.02 12.48
C GLU A 83 -26.78 -9.13 11.94
N ARG A 84 -27.26 -9.93 10.98
CA ARG A 84 -26.46 -10.92 10.28
C ARG A 84 -25.28 -10.29 9.53
N GLY A 85 -25.51 -9.14 8.90
CA GLY A 85 -24.45 -8.39 8.18
C GLY A 85 -23.37 -7.92 9.14
N LYS A 86 -23.74 -7.42 10.31
CA LYS A 86 -22.81 -7.02 11.35
C LYS A 86 -21.93 -8.20 11.81
N GLN A 87 -22.51 -9.39 12.01
CA GLN A 87 -21.76 -10.58 12.39
C GLN A 87 -20.72 -10.97 11.32
N ILE A 88 -21.07 -10.89 10.03
CA ILE A 88 -20.16 -11.17 8.92
C ILE A 88 -18.99 -10.19 8.93
N ILE A 89 -19.27 -8.89 9.06
CA ILE A 89 -18.25 -7.84 9.08
C ILE A 89 -17.41 -7.90 10.35
N ALA A 90 -18.00 -8.24 11.51
CA ALA A 90 -17.26 -8.43 12.76
C ALA A 90 -16.20 -9.54 12.65
N GLY A 91 -16.53 -10.65 12.00
CA GLY A 91 -15.57 -11.74 11.74
C GLY A 91 -14.38 -11.31 10.86
N PHE A 92 -14.58 -10.37 9.95
CA PHE A 92 -13.53 -9.77 9.15
C PHE A 92 -12.69 -8.77 9.99
N ALA A 93 -13.35 -7.86 10.71
CA ALA A 93 -12.69 -6.84 11.52
C ALA A 93 -11.81 -7.46 12.62
N ALA A 94 -12.26 -8.54 13.27
CA ALA A 94 -11.50 -9.24 14.30
C ALA A 94 -10.16 -9.79 13.80
N LYS A 95 -10.06 -10.13 12.52
CA LYS A 95 -8.81 -10.60 11.90
C LYS A 95 -7.87 -9.46 11.51
N LEU A 96 -8.41 -8.29 11.22
CA LEU A 96 -7.65 -7.14 10.74
C LEU A 96 -7.22 -6.18 11.83
N ALA A 97 -8.10 -5.85 12.77
CA ALA A 97 -7.88 -4.80 13.75
C ALA A 97 -6.56 -4.92 14.54
N PRO A 98 -6.12 -6.12 15.00
CA PRO A 98 -4.90 -6.25 15.78
C PRO A 98 -3.62 -5.94 15.01
N THR A 99 -3.63 -6.10 13.68
CA THR A 99 -2.42 -6.04 12.83
C THR A 99 -2.51 -4.99 11.73
N GLN A 100 -3.56 -4.14 11.74
CA GLN A 100 -3.81 -3.20 10.66
C GLN A 100 -2.69 -2.16 10.56
N GLN A 101 -1.96 -2.21 9.44
CA GLN A 101 -0.97 -1.23 9.03
C GLN A 101 -1.32 -0.58 7.68
N ASN A 102 -2.20 -1.21 6.91
CA ASN A 102 -2.60 -0.75 5.58
C ASN A 102 -3.98 -0.12 5.60
N LYS A 103 -4.20 0.83 4.69
CA LYS A 103 -5.51 1.42 4.48
C LYS A 103 -6.50 0.38 3.93
N ILE A 104 -7.74 0.45 4.36
CA ILE A 104 -8.87 -0.34 3.85
C ILE A 104 -9.76 0.60 3.05
N LEU A 105 -10.10 0.20 1.84
CA LEU A 105 -11.15 0.82 1.06
C LEU A 105 -12.40 -0.08 1.11
N VAL A 106 -13.51 0.48 1.59
CA VAL A 106 -14.83 -0.13 1.53
C VAL A 106 -15.54 0.40 0.29
N SER A 107 -15.77 -0.45 -0.70
CA SER A 107 -16.39 -0.10 -1.97
C SER A 107 -17.81 -0.68 -2.06
N GLY A 108 -18.80 0.18 -2.25
CA GLY A 108 -20.20 -0.22 -2.43
C GLY A 108 -20.58 -0.27 -3.91
N TYR A 109 -21.34 -1.30 -4.31
CA TYR A 109 -21.86 -1.47 -5.67
C TYR A 109 -23.33 -1.88 -5.64
N THR A 110 -24.05 -1.52 -6.70
CA THR A 110 -25.45 -1.93 -6.94
C THR A 110 -25.56 -2.70 -8.24
N ASP A 111 -26.72 -3.25 -8.49
CA ASP A 111 -27.17 -3.56 -9.84
C ASP A 111 -27.71 -2.29 -10.54
N ASN A 112 -28.18 -2.41 -11.78
CA ASN A 112 -28.74 -1.31 -12.57
C ASN A 112 -30.23 -1.06 -12.30
N ALA A 113 -30.83 -1.66 -11.29
CA ALA A 113 -32.23 -1.42 -10.96
C ALA A 113 -32.43 0.02 -10.46
N PRO A 114 -33.53 0.68 -10.85
CA PRO A 114 -33.82 2.04 -10.37
C PRO A 114 -34.11 2.03 -8.85
N ILE A 115 -33.81 3.15 -8.20
CA ILE A 115 -34.07 3.30 -6.77
C ILE A 115 -35.56 3.29 -6.49
N GLY A 116 -35.98 2.41 -5.58
CA GLY A 116 -37.36 2.25 -5.20
C GLY A 116 -37.90 3.43 -4.34
N PRO A 117 -39.25 3.61 -4.30
CA PRO A 117 -39.87 4.76 -3.62
C PRO A 117 -39.55 4.87 -2.13
N ALA A 118 -39.28 3.76 -1.46
CA ALA A 118 -38.96 3.76 -0.01
C ALA A 118 -37.60 4.44 0.25
N LEU A 119 -36.60 4.19 -0.58
CA LEU A 119 -35.29 4.82 -0.52
C LEU A 119 -35.33 6.28 -0.99
N GLN A 120 -36.13 6.59 -2.02
CA GLN A 120 -36.34 7.96 -2.49
C GLN A 120 -36.89 8.87 -1.39
N ARG A 121 -37.84 8.38 -0.59
CA ARG A 121 -38.36 9.11 0.56
C ARG A 121 -37.33 9.38 1.66
N GLN A 122 -36.25 8.62 1.67
CA GLN A 122 -35.12 8.81 2.58
C GLN A 122 -34.00 9.68 1.97
N GLY A 123 -34.25 10.29 0.79
CA GLY A 123 -33.28 11.13 0.09
C GLY A 123 -32.25 10.36 -0.74
N ILE A 124 -32.41 9.04 -0.88
CA ILE A 124 -31.54 8.21 -1.71
C ILE A 124 -32.13 8.15 -3.11
N THR A 125 -31.58 8.94 -4.03
CA THR A 125 -32.16 9.16 -5.36
C THR A 125 -31.38 8.49 -6.49
N SER A 126 -30.18 7.95 -6.21
CA SER A 126 -29.35 7.26 -7.21
C SER A 126 -28.63 6.04 -6.64
N ASN A 127 -28.17 5.15 -7.51
CA ASN A 127 -27.37 3.98 -7.14
C ASN A 127 -26.03 4.36 -6.52
N GLU A 128 -25.43 5.49 -6.94
CA GLU A 128 -24.20 6.03 -6.32
C GLU A 128 -24.46 6.40 -4.85
N ILE A 129 -25.55 7.13 -4.57
CA ILE A 129 -25.90 7.52 -3.19
C ILE A 129 -26.19 6.28 -2.34
N LEU A 130 -26.92 5.30 -2.88
CA LEU A 130 -27.21 4.06 -2.16
C LEU A 130 -25.94 3.29 -1.83
N SER A 131 -25.06 3.10 -2.81
CA SER A 131 -23.81 2.38 -2.63
C SER A 131 -22.85 3.11 -1.69
N GLN A 132 -22.81 4.46 -1.75
CA GLN A 132 -22.04 5.29 -0.82
C GLN A 132 -22.53 5.11 0.62
N LYS A 133 -23.83 5.22 0.87
CA LYS A 133 -24.44 5.02 2.18
C LYS A 133 -24.15 3.64 2.77
N ARG A 134 -24.21 2.61 1.94
CA ARG A 134 -23.88 1.23 2.33
C ARG A 134 -22.40 1.08 2.70
N ALA A 135 -21.49 1.63 1.89
CA ALA A 135 -20.07 1.60 2.17
C ALA A 135 -19.72 2.37 3.46
N GLU A 136 -20.30 3.55 3.67
CA GLU A 136 -20.17 4.35 4.89
C GLU A 136 -20.64 3.58 6.12
N ASN A 137 -21.80 2.93 6.06
CA ASN A 137 -22.36 2.18 7.19
C ASN A 137 -21.47 0.98 7.56
N VAL A 138 -20.87 0.30 6.58
CA VAL A 138 -19.88 -0.75 6.82
C VAL A 138 -18.60 -0.15 7.42
N MET A 139 -18.09 0.96 6.89
CA MET A 139 -16.91 1.66 7.40
C MET A 139 -17.10 2.06 8.88
N GLU A 140 -18.20 2.74 9.20
CA GLU A 140 -18.51 3.14 10.58
C GLU A 140 -18.55 1.94 11.53
N TYR A 141 -19.12 0.84 11.08
CA TYR A 141 -19.19 -0.37 11.89
C TYR A 141 -17.81 -1.00 12.13
N VAL A 142 -16.94 -1.12 11.11
CA VAL A 142 -15.58 -1.66 11.32
C VAL A 142 -14.75 -0.75 12.21
N VAL A 143 -14.92 0.57 12.15
CA VAL A 143 -14.30 1.52 13.07
C VAL A 143 -14.79 1.30 14.51
N SER A 144 -16.08 1.06 14.71
CA SER A 144 -16.63 0.75 16.04
C SER A 144 -16.08 -0.55 16.65
N LEU A 145 -15.53 -1.44 15.82
CA LEU A 145 -14.88 -2.69 16.23
C LEU A 145 -13.37 -2.56 16.45
N GLY A 146 -12.83 -1.34 16.44
CA GLY A 146 -11.42 -1.05 16.76
C GLY A 146 -10.49 -0.91 15.56
N VAL A 147 -11.01 -0.91 14.33
CA VAL A 147 -10.23 -0.54 13.15
C VAL A 147 -9.96 0.96 13.18
N LYS A 148 -8.71 1.38 12.90
CA LYS A 148 -8.30 2.79 12.98
C LYS A 148 -9.03 3.64 11.94
N PRO A 149 -9.70 4.75 12.32
CA PRO A 149 -10.48 5.58 11.40
C PRO A 149 -9.67 6.13 10.21
N ASP A 150 -8.43 6.57 10.46
CA ASP A 150 -7.53 7.15 9.44
C ASP A 150 -7.06 6.09 8.42
N LEU A 151 -7.28 4.82 8.71
CA LEU A 151 -6.93 3.70 7.83
C LEU A 151 -8.14 3.09 7.13
N VAL A 152 -9.32 3.69 7.23
CA VAL A 152 -10.52 3.21 6.52
C VAL A 152 -11.15 4.34 5.73
N SER A 153 -11.57 4.04 4.51
CA SER A 153 -12.35 4.95 3.67
C SER A 153 -13.50 4.21 3.01
N ALA A 154 -14.55 4.93 2.63
CA ALA A 154 -15.72 4.39 1.96
C ALA A 154 -15.96 5.09 0.64
N GLN A 155 -16.35 4.32 -0.39
CA GLN A 155 -16.68 4.85 -1.71
C GLN A 155 -17.82 4.07 -2.34
N GLY A 156 -18.82 4.79 -2.86
CA GLY A 156 -19.90 4.25 -3.67
C GLY A 156 -19.59 4.35 -5.16
N PHE A 157 -19.86 3.27 -5.88
CA PHE A 157 -19.65 3.18 -7.32
C PHE A 157 -20.98 2.99 -8.10
N GLY A 158 -22.11 2.89 -7.41
CA GLY A 158 -23.37 2.61 -8.06
C GLY A 158 -23.31 1.32 -8.87
N ASP A 159 -23.86 1.37 -10.08
CA ASP A 159 -23.87 0.27 -11.05
C ASP A 159 -22.77 0.37 -12.12
N SER A 160 -21.77 1.24 -11.92
CA SER A 160 -20.74 1.55 -12.93
C SER A 160 -19.73 0.42 -13.17
N ASN A 161 -19.59 -0.55 -12.26
CA ASN A 161 -18.60 -1.63 -12.35
C ASN A 161 -19.23 -3.01 -12.16
N PRO A 162 -20.06 -3.49 -13.09
CA PRO A 162 -20.71 -4.79 -12.98
C PRO A 162 -19.69 -5.93 -13.11
N VAL A 163 -19.82 -6.95 -12.28
CA VAL A 163 -19.02 -8.18 -12.34
C VAL A 163 -19.76 -9.33 -13.05
N ALA A 164 -21.05 -9.13 -13.32
CA ALA A 164 -21.90 -10.05 -14.06
C ALA A 164 -22.96 -9.29 -14.86
N SER A 165 -23.65 -9.97 -15.79
CA SER A 165 -24.73 -9.35 -16.56
C SER A 165 -25.90 -8.91 -15.68
N ASN A 166 -26.37 -7.69 -15.84
CA ASN A 166 -27.56 -7.17 -15.18
C ASN A 166 -28.88 -7.72 -15.77
N ASP A 167 -28.84 -8.43 -16.90
CA ASP A 167 -30.03 -9.02 -17.54
C ASP A 167 -30.60 -10.18 -16.72
N THR A 168 -29.78 -10.87 -15.96
CA THR A 168 -30.20 -12.01 -15.14
C THR A 168 -30.34 -11.65 -13.67
N ALA A 169 -31.29 -12.28 -12.98
CA ALA A 169 -31.43 -12.09 -11.54
C ALA A 169 -30.19 -12.50 -10.74
N GLN A 170 -29.51 -13.57 -11.19
CA GLN A 170 -28.28 -14.04 -10.58
C GLN A 170 -27.14 -13.04 -10.79
N GLY A 171 -26.97 -12.47 -11.97
CA GLY A 171 -25.95 -11.48 -12.24
C GLY A 171 -26.19 -10.18 -11.48
N ARG A 172 -27.45 -9.71 -11.39
CA ARG A 172 -27.79 -8.57 -10.53
C ARG A 172 -27.43 -8.82 -9.06
N ALA A 173 -27.69 -10.03 -8.54
CA ALA A 173 -27.31 -10.39 -7.18
C ALA A 173 -25.79 -10.36 -6.96
N GLN A 174 -24.99 -10.72 -7.97
CA GLN A 174 -23.53 -10.62 -7.92
C GLN A 174 -23.05 -9.17 -7.96
N ASN A 175 -23.74 -8.30 -8.71
CA ASN A 175 -23.41 -6.89 -8.81
C ASN A 175 -23.72 -6.12 -7.51
N ARG A 176 -24.77 -6.50 -6.78
CA ARG A 176 -25.09 -5.97 -5.44
C ARG A 176 -24.09 -6.48 -4.42
N ARG A 177 -22.97 -5.80 -4.23
CA ARG A 177 -21.89 -6.24 -3.34
C ARG A 177 -21.22 -5.09 -2.61
N VAL A 178 -20.54 -5.44 -1.54
CA VAL A 178 -19.55 -4.59 -0.88
C VAL A 178 -18.20 -5.30 -0.95
N GLU A 179 -17.19 -4.56 -1.31
CA GLU A 179 -15.82 -5.04 -1.37
C GLU A 179 -14.99 -4.31 -0.31
N LEU A 180 -14.24 -5.06 0.49
CA LEU A 180 -13.22 -4.51 1.39
C LEU A 180 -11.87 -4.91 0.82
N SER A 181 -11.12 -3.93 0.34
CA SER A 181 -9.79 -4.14 -0.24
C SER A 181 -8.73 -3.44 0.59
N LEU A 182 -7.54 -4.03 0.69
CA LEU A 182 -6.40 -3.33 1.23
C LEU A 182 -5.94 -2.33 0.16
N ALA A 183 -6.14 -1.04 0.43
CA ALA A 183 -5.52 -0.01 -0.36
C ALA A 183 -4.02 -0.01 0.02
N GLY A 184 -3.18 -0.38 -0.93
CA GLY A 184 -1.74 -0.30 -0.73
C GLY A 184 -1.37 1.11 -0.29
N SER A 185 -0.61 1.22 0.80
CA SER A 185 -0.02 2.48 1.21
C SER A 185 0.84 2.98 0.05
N SER A 186 0.38 4.01 -0.63
CA SER A 186 1.12 4.80 -1.63
C SER A 186 2.13 3.99 -2.47
N CYS A 187 1.65 3.29 -3.45
CA CYS A 187 2.42 2.88 -4.59
C CYS A 187 2.43 3.97 -5.66
#